data_ab76505d963263d68ec879229f697565
#
_entry.id   ab76505d963263d68ec879229f697565
#
_cell.length_a   1.000
_cell.length_b   1.000
_cell.length_c   1.000
_cell.angle_alpha   90.00
_cell.angle_beta   90.00
_cell.angle_gamma   90.00
#
_symmetry.space_group_name_H-M   'P 1'
#
loop_
_entity.id
_entity.type
_entity.pdbx_description
1 polymer ?
#
loop_
_entity_poly.entity_id
_entity_poly.type
_entity_poly.pdbx_seq_one_letter_code
_entity_poly.pdbx_strand_id
1 'polypeptide(L)'
;MAAARPFIVIVPDGAQNPAHYIYLSHLLLLAGYPVYSALLPSVGAEGKVTIDDDAAYIRDRMLLPILDYEEHDVILLMHSYGGIPGSAAANGLSKTERSAQGKKTSVIGQIYFAAFLAKGGDGSRLLDPLGGQYPPHVTPDVRGYITAKSKTAER
;
A
#
# COMPACT_ATOMS: atom_id res chain seq x y z
N MET A 1 9.89 28.14 11.80
CA MET A 1 8.72 27.53 11.14
C MET A 1 8.67 26.06 11.59
N ALA A 2 7.51 25.56 12.01
CA ALA A 2 7.36 24.14 12.31
C ALA A 2 7.62 23.33 11.02
N ALA A 3 8.33 22.20 11.15
CA ALA A 3 8.55 21.31 10.02
C ALA A 3 7.20 20.87 9.45
N ALA A 4 7.09 20.83 8.12
CA ALA A 4 5.89 20.33 7.46
C ALA A 4 5.63 18.88 7.91
N ARG A 5 4.36 18.56 8.22
CA ARG A 5 4.00 17.19 8.59
C ARG A 5 4.13 16.26 7.39
N PRO A 6 4.59 15.03 7.58
CA PRO A 6 4.67 14.08 6.49
C PRO A 6 3.28 13.74 5.95
N PHE A 7 3.21 13.40 4.67
CA PHE A 7 2.02 12.78 4.08
C PHE A 7 1.84 11.36 4.61
N ILE A 8 0.62 11.00 4.92
CA ILE A 8 0.23 9.60 5.15
C ILE A 8 -0.30 9.05 3.84
N VAL A 9 0.46 8.16 3.22
CA VAL A 9 0.02 7.45 2.01
C VAL A 9 -0.52 6.10 2.42
N ILE A 10 -1.82 5.88 2.18
CA ILE A 10 -2.50 4.62 2.53
C ILE A 10 -2.55 3.74 1.29
N VAL A 11 -1.91 2.57 1.37
CA VAL A 11 -2.01 1.51 0.36
C VAL A 11 -3.11 0.54 0.81
N PRO A 12 -4.22 0.46 0.05
CA PRO A 12 -5.35 -0.39 0.41
C PRO A 12 -5.05 -1.89 0.33
N ASP A 13 -5.94 -2.68 0.90
CA ASP A 13 -6.04 -4.12 0.63
C ASP A 13 -6.45 -4.39 -0.83
N GLY A 14 -6.08 -5.56 -1.35
CA GLY A 14 -6.33 -5.98 -2.73
C GLY A 14 -7.79 -6.06 -3.17
N ALA A 15 -8.74 -6.02 -2.23
CA ALA A 15 -10.17 -6.03 -2.50
C ALA A 15 -10.89 -4.75 -2.05
N GLN A 16 -10.13 -3.72 -1.66
CA GLN A 16 -10.67 -2.50 -1.09
C GLN A 16 -10.33 -1.27 -1.94
N ASN A 17 -11.14 -0.25 -1.79
CA ASN A 17 -10.91 1.06 -2.36
C ASN A 17 -10.67 2.11 -1.26
N PRO A 18 -10.24 3.33 -1.60
CA PRO A 18 -9.95 4.38 -0.62
C PRO A 18 -11.12 4.72 0.32
N ALA A 19 -12.38 4.50 -0.10
CA ALA A 19 -13.53 4.80 0.74
C ALA A 19 -13.60 3.94 2.02
N HIS A 20 -13.00 2.76 2.03
CA HIS A 20 -12.91 1.92 3.23
C HIS A 20 -12.04 2.56 4.34
N TYR A 21 -11.19 3.52 3.98
CA TYR A 21 -10.27 4.21 4.89
C TYR A 21 -10.71 5.64 5.21
N ILE A 22 -11.92 6.06 4.78
CA ILE A 22 -12.36 7.46 4.87
C ILE A 22 -12.39 7.97 6.31
N TYR A 23 -12.81 7.13 7.26
CA TYR A 23 -12.85 7.52 8.67
C TYR A 23 -11.43 7.70 9.24
N LEU A 24 -10.50 6.81 8.94
CA LEU A 24 -9.10 6.96 9.32
C LEU A 24 -8.49 8.20 8.68
N SER A 25 -8.72 8.40 7.38
CA SER A 25 -8.25 9.58 6.66
C SER A 25 -8.78 10.87 7.27
N HIS A 26 -10.06 10.90 7.66
CA HIS A 26 -10.67 12.05 8.34
C HIS A 26 -9.98 12.34 9.68
N LEU A 27 -9.71 11.32 10.49
CA LEU A 27 -9.04 11.51 11.78
C LEU A 27 -7.60 12.02 11.59
N LEU A 28 -6.88 11.50 10.59
CA LEU A 28 -5.52 11.95 10.27
C LEU A 28 -5.52 13.40 9.79
N LEU A 29 -6.49 13.80 8.94
CA LEU A 29 -6.65 15.18 8.50
C LEU A 29 -6.96 16.12 9.66
N LEU A 30 -7.85 15.73 10.59
CA LEU A 30 -8.12 16.50 11.82
C LEU A 30 -6.88 16.63 12.70
N ALA A 31 -6.01 15.61 12.71
CA ALA A 31 -4.72 15.66 13.40
C ALA A 31 -3.66 16.46 12.62
N GLY A 32 -4.00 17.03 11.46
CA GLY A 32 -3.14 17.89 10.65
C GLY A 32 -2.15 17.15 9.76
N TYR A 33 -2.39 15.85 9.49
CA TYR A 33 -1.60 15.09 8.52
C TYR A 33 -2.31 15.10 7.16
N PRO A 34 -1.65 15.51 6.07
CA PRO A 34 -2.17 15.31 4.74
C PRO A 34 -2.23 13.81 4.43
N VAL A 35 -3.30 13.37 3.77
CA VAL A 35 -3.55 11.95 3.48
C VAL A 35 -3.79 11.75 2.00
N TYR A 36 -3.22 10.70 1.44
CA TYR A 36 -3.49 10.26 0.07
C TYR A 36 -3.71 8.75 0.03
N SER A 37 -4.67 8.31 -0.76
CA SER A 37 -4.92 6.90 -1.08
C SER A 37 -5.49 6.80 -2.48
N ALA A 38 -5.24 5.71 -3.17
CA ALA A 38 -5.75 5.46 -4.52
C ALA A 38 -6.20 4.00 -4.67
N LEU A 39 -7.05 3.76 -5.66
CA LEU A 39 -7.42 2.40 -6.07
C LEU A 39 -6.23 1.75 -6.76
N LEU A 40 -5.86 0.54 -6.33
CA LEU A 40 -4.78 -0.20 -6.98
C LEU A 40 -5.23 -0.73 -8.35
N PRO A 41 -4.34 -0.72 -9.36
CA PRO A 41 -4.63 -1.23 -10.70
C PRO A 41 -5.15 -2.66 -10.74
N SER A 42 -4.70 -3.52 -9.82
CA SER A 42 -5.13 -4.92 -9.74
C SER A 42 -6.60 -5.10 -9.33
N VAL A 43 -7.20 -4.08 -8.69
CA VAL A 43 -8.59 -4.16 -8.26
C VAL A 43 -9.54 -4.12 -9.46
N GLY A 44 -10.20 -5.24 -9.74
CA GLY A 44 -11.11 -5.38 -10.88
C GLY A 44 -10.43 -5.62 -12.24
N ALA A 45 -9.15 -5.94 -12.27
CA ALA A 45 -8.35 -6.05 -13.51
C ALA A 45 -8.40 -7.41 -14.20
N GLU A 46 -9.27 -8.31 -13.82
CA GLU A 46 -9.45 -9.64 -14.46
C GLU A 46 -8.15 -10.48 -14.56
N GLY A 47 -7.26 -10.37 -13.57
CA GLY A 47 -6.03 -11.14 -13.52
C GLY A 47 -4.93 -10.70 -14.52
N LYS A 48 -5.11 -9.56 -15.18
CA LYS A 48 -4.12 -9.02 -16.15
C LYS A 48 -3.06 -8.13 -15.52
N VAL A 49 -3.26 -7.71 -14.27
CA VAL A 49 -2.37 -6.82 -13.54
C VAL A 49 -1.64 -7.60 -12.46
N THR A 50 -0.34 -7.41 -12.38
CA THR A 50 0.54 -8.11 -11.45
C THR A 50 0.79 -7.29 -10.18
N ILE A 51 1.44 -7.91 -9.19
CA ILE A 51 1.93 -7.21 -7.98
C ILE A 51 2.96 -6.14 -8.36
N ASP A 52 3.79 -6.41 -9.36
CA ASP A 52 4.79 -5.45 -9.83
C ASP A 52 4.17 -4.23 -10.49
N ASP A 53 3.04 -4.40 -11.20
CA ASP A 53 2.27 -3.27 -11.74
C ASP A 53 1.69 -2.40 -10.64
N ASP A 54 1.15 -3.02 -9.57
CA ASP A 54 0.70 -2.28 -8.39
C ASP A 54 1.85 -1.56 -7.70
N ALA A 55 3.00 -2.21 -7.54
CA ALA A 55 4.19 -1.59 -6.95
C ALA A 55 4.68 -0.40 -7.78
N ALA A 56 4.73 -0.53 -9.09
CA ALA A 56 5.07 0.56 -10.00
C ALA A 56 4.08 1.72 -9.90
N TYR A 57 2.78 1.43 -9.85
CA TYR A 57 1.74 2.44 -9.67
C TYR A 57 1.88 3.19 -8.34
N ILE A 58 2.06 2.45 -7.23
CA ILE A 58 2.25 3.05 -5.91
C ILE A 58 3.48 3.96 -5.94
N ARG A 59 4.60 3.49 -6.50
CA ARG A 59 5.82 4.27 -6.61
C ARG A 59 5.62 5.54 -7.45
N ASP A 60 5.15 5.38 -8.67
CA ASP A 60 5.20 6.44 -9.69
C ASP A 60 4.01 7.40 -9.59
N ARG A 61 2.87 6.95 -9.04
CA ARG A 61 1.65 7.74 -8.95
C ARG A 61 1.28 8.17 -7.54
N MET A 62 1.75 7.46 -6.52
CA MET A 62 1.41 7.78 -5.14
C MET A 62 2.60 8.36 -4.36
N LEU A 63 3.82 7.83 -4.53
CA LEU A 63 4.97 8.25 -3.71
C LEU A 63 5.78 9.36 -4.38
N LEU A 64 6.28 9.15 -5.59
CA LEU A 64 7.18 10.11 -6.25
C LEU A 64 6.56 11.48 -6.46
N PRO A 65 5.28 11.65 -6.82
CA PRO A 65 4.67 12.98 -6.91
C PRO A 65 4.71 13.74 -5.57
N ILE A 66 4.41 13.08 -4.46
CA ILE A 66 4.45 13.70 -3.13
C ILE A 66 5.89 14.03 -2.73
N LEU A 67 6.82 13.11 -2.99
CA LEU A 67 8.22 13.29 -2.64
C LEU A 67 8.93 14.36 -3.49
N ASP A 68 8.66 14.39 -4.81
CA ASP A 68 9.46 15.18 -5.75
C ASP A 68 8.81 16.52 -6.14
N TYR A 69 7.46 16.63 -6.10
CA TYR A 69 6.75 17.85 -6.51
C TYR A 69 6.11 18.57 -5.33
N GLU A 70 5.45 17.84 -4.42
CA GLU A 70 4.90 18.43 -3.20
C GLU A 70 5.98 18.68 -2.14
N GLU A 71 7.16 18.09 -2.31
CA GLU A 71 8.32 18.20 -1.41
C GLU A 71 7.98 17.83 0.06
N HIS A 72 7.18 16.78 0.25
CA HIS A 72 6.86 16.24 1.56
C HIS A 72 7.51 14.88 1.81
N ASP A 73 7.93 14.65 3.05
CA ASP A 73 8.23 13.30 3.53
C ASP A 73 6.94 12.45 3.58
N VAL A 74 7.08 11.15 3.45
CA VAL A 74 5.97 10.20 3.46
C VAL A 74 6.10 9.19 4.60
N ILE A 75 4.99 8.92 5.30
CA ILE A 75 4.78 7.71 6.07
C ILE A 75 3.83 6.82 5.26
N LEU A 76 4.29 5.64 4.89
CA LEU A 76 3.54 4.67 4.11
C LEU A 76 2.77 3.75 5.05
N LEU A 77 1.44 3.78 5.00
CA LEU A 77 0.56 2.91 5.76
C LEU A 77 -0.02 1.85 4.83
N MET A 78 0.26 0.59 5.08
CA MET A 78 -0.08 -0.53 4.22
C MET A 78 -1.03 -1.49 4.94
N HIS A 79 -2.13 -1.84 4.28
CA HIS A 79 -3.11 -2.78 4.81
C HIS A 79 -3.10 -4.08 3.99
N SER A 80 -3.08 -5.21 4.72
CA SER A 80 -3.26 -6.54 4.13
C SER A 80 -2.34 -6.81 2.91
N TYR A 81 -2.91 -7.09 1.74
CA TYR A 81 -2.20 -7.25 0.47
C TYR A 81 -1.24 -6.10 0.17
N GLY A 82 -1.67 -4.85 0.47
CA GLY A 82 -0.89 -3.64 0.20
C GLY A 82 0.50 -3.63 0.81
N GLY A 83 0.76 -4.50 1.79
CA GLY A 83 2.09 -4.65 2.40
C GLY A 83 3.17 -5.09 1.43
N ILE A 84 2.85 -5.92 0.44
CA ILE A 84 3.83 -6.42 -0.53
C ILE A 84 4.15 -5.38 -1.61
N PRO A 85 3.19 -4.91 -2.42
CA PRO A 85 3.49 -3.92 -3.45
C PRO A 85 3.94 -2.58 -2.85
N GLY A 86 3.44 -2.21 -1.65
CA GLY A 86 3.87 -0.99 -0.98
C GLY A 86 5.33 -1.04 -0.52
N SER A 87 5.78 -2.18 0.03
CA SER A 87 7.19 -2.37 0.40
C SER A 87 8.09 -2.34 -0.82
N ALA A 88 7.71 -3.00 -1.91
CA ALA A 88 8.44 -2.98 -3.16
C ALA A 88 8.54 -1.57 -3.75
N ALA A 89 7.43 -0.82 -3.71
CA ALA A 89 7.38 0.57 -4.17
C ALA A 89 8.31 1.50 -3.38
N ALA A 90 8.48 1.25 -2.08
CA ALA A 90 9.32 2.06 -1.20
C ALA A 90 10.83 1.76 -1.33
N ASN A 91 11.21 0.73 -2.07
CA ASN A 91 12.63 0.37 -2.27
C ASN A 91 13.39 1.54 -2.94
N GLY A 92 14.54 1.91 -2.37
CA GLY A 92 15.34 3.04 -2.85
C GLY A 92 14.77 4.42 -2.47
N LEU A 93 13.69 4.49 -1.67
CA LEU A 93 13.07 5.75 -1.23
C LEU A 93 13.34 6.10 0.24
N SER A 94 14.19 5.35 0.93
CA SER A 94 14.61 5.68 2.29
C SER A 94 15.36 7.00 2.37
N LYS A 95 15.41 7.58 3.56
CA LYS A 95 16.15 8.85 3.78
C LYS A 95 17.60 8.75 3.35
N THR A 96 18.28 7.65 3.66
CA THR A 96 19.69 7.45 3.31
C THR A 96 19.88 7.41 1.79
N GLU A 97 19.05 6.62 1.09
CA GLU A 97 19.16 6.44 -0.36
C GLU A 97 18.80 7.72 -1.11
N ARG A 98 17.75 8.41 -0.68
CA ARG A 98 17.30 9.66 -1.29
C ARG A 98 18.31 10.81 -1.05
N SER A 99 18.87 10.90 0.15
CA SER A 99 19.92 11.90 0.44
C SER A 99 21.17 11.68 -0.40
N ALA A 100 21.55 10.43 -0.65
CA ALA A 100 22.66 10.10 -1.55
C ALA A 100 22.42 10.56 -3.01
N GLN A 101 21.14 10.71 -3.41
CA GLN A 101 20.71 11.23 -4.70
C GLN A 101 20.51 12.76 -4.71
N GLY A 102 20.84 13.45 -3.61
CA GLY A 102 20.63 14.90 -3.47
C GLY A 102 19.18 15.32 -3.25
N LYS A 103 18.28 14.36 -2.96
CA LYS A 103 16.87 14.61 -2.67
C LYS A 103 16.67 14.98 -1.20
N LYS A 104 15.69 15.82 -0.91
CA LYS A 104 15.43 16.34 0.45
C LYS A 104 14.36 15.51 1.19
N THR A 105 13.46 14.88 0.47
CA THR A 105 12.27 14.17 0.97
C THR A 105 12.41 12.67 0.76
N SER A 106 11.74 11.88 1.58
CA SER A 106 11.89 10.42 1.62
C SER A 106 10.68 9.72 2.23
N VAL A 107 10.60 8.42 2.07
CA VAL A 107 9.75 7.57 2.90
C VAL A 107 10.44 7.41 4.25
N ILE A 108 9.93 8.10 5.28
CA ILE A 108 10.52 8.15 6.62
C ILE A 108 9.98 7.08 7.56
N GLY A 109 8.93 6.39 7.17
CA GLY A 109 8.34 5.31 7.96
C GLY A 109 7.42 4.42 7.13
N GLN A 110 7.33 3.17 7.54
CA GLN A 110 6.42 2.18 6.98
C GLN A 110 5.63 1.56 8.13
N ILE A 111 4.30 1.58 8.03
CA ILE A 111 3.37 1.02 9.00
C ILE A 111 2.61 -0.12 8.33
N TYR A 112 2.71 -1.30 8.91
CA TYR A 112 2.02 -2.50 8.46
C TYR A 112 0.82 -2.75 9.37
N PHE A 113 -0.37 -2.61 8.81
CA PHE A 113 -1.63 -2.83 9.51
C PHE A 113 -2.27 -4.13 9.00
N ALA A 114 -2.24 -5.19 9.81
CA ALA A 114 -2.69 -6.53 9.42
C ALA A 114 -2.22 -6.91 8.00
N ALA A 115 -0.97 -6.57 7.67
CA ALA A 115 -0.44 -6.62 6.31
C ALA A 115 0.49 -7.81 6.10
N PHE A 116 0.58 -8.26 4.86
CA PHE A 116 1.57 -9.24 4.45
C PHE A 116 2.96 -8.62 4.41
N LEU A 117 3.92 -9.34 4.97
CA LEU A 117 5.34 -9.06 4.85
C LEU A 117 5.98 -10.19 4.06
N ALA A 118 6.53 -9.87 2.89
CA ALA A 118 7.38 -10.79 2.16
C ALA A 118 8.84 -10.43 2.42
N LYS A 119 9.67 -11.44 2.63
CA LYS A 119 11.10 -11.24 2.84
C LYS A 119 11.78 -10.64 1.61
N GLY A 120 11.25 -10.92 0.44
CA GLY A 120 11.79 -10.46 -0.84
C GLY A 120 13.15 -11.08 -1.22
N GLY A 121 13.42 -11.20 -2.50
CA GLY A 121 14.71 -11.65 -3.01
C GLY A 121 15.03 -13.13 -2.83
N ASP A 122 14.16 -13.91 -2.22
CA ASP A 122 14.32 -15.34 -1.94
C ASP A 122 13.44 -16.25 -2.82
N GLY A 123 12.71 -15.65 -3.79
CA GLY A 123 11.79 -16.36 -4.67
C GLY A 123 10.46 -16.75 -4.00
N SER A 124 10.20 -16.30 -2.77
CA SER A 124 8.94 -16.57 -2.07
C SER A 124 7.75 -15.95 -2.81
N ARG A 125 6.63 -16.69 -2.80
CA ARG A 125 5.35 -16.26 -3.41
C ARG A 125 4.45 -15.63 -2.37
N LEU A 126 3.49 -14.83 -2.83
CA LEU A 126 2.51 -14.13 -1.97
C LEU A 126 1.84 -15.04 -0.93
N LEU A 127 1.53 -16.27 -1.31
CA LEU A 127 0.81 -17.21 -0.46
C LEU A 127 1.70 -18.11 0.41
N ASP A 128 3.02 -18.08 0.22
CA ASP A 128 3.93 -18.93 0.99
C ASP A 128 3.81 -18.74 2.50
N PRO A 129 3.67 -17.49 3.02
CA PRO A 129 3.43 -17.27 4.44
C PRO A 129 2.09 -17.85 4.96
N LEU A 130 1.18 -18.19 4.04
CA LEU A 130 -0.13 -18.78 4.31
C LEU A 130 -0.18 -20.28 3.99
N GLY A 131 0.98 -20.91 3.79
CA GLY A 131 1.05 -22.31 3.39
C GLY A 131 0.59 -22.60 1.94
N GLY A 132 0.68 -21.60 1.07
CA GLY A 132 0.31 -21.72 -0.35
C GLY A 132 -1.20 -21.65 -0.62
N GLN A 133 -2.03 -21.35 0.39
CA GLN A 133 -3.48 -21.33 0.25
C GLN A 133 -4.06 -19.95 0.63
N TYR A 134 -5.15 -19.59 -0.03
CA TYR A 134 -5.91 -18.41 0.38
C TYR A 134 -6.59 -18.64 1.73
N PRO A 135 -6.73 -17.59 2.56
CA PRO A 135 -7.52 -17.67 3.78
C PRO A 135 -8.96 -18.15 3.48
N PRO A 136 -9.62 -18.87 4.39
CA PRO A 136 -10.95 -19.50 4.13
C PRO A 136 -12.06 -18.52 3.71
N HIS A 137 -11.91 -17.24 4.05
CA HIS A 137 -12.87 -16.19 3.68
C HIS A 137 -12.55 -15.53 2.32
N VAL A 138 -11.46 -15.94 1.69
CA VAL A 138 -11.03 -15.44 0.39
C VAL A 138 -11.24 -16.55 -0.64
N THR A 139 -12.03 -16.29 -1.65
CA THR A 139 -12.26 -17.25 -2.74
C THR A 139 -11.81 -16.61 -4.06
N PRO A 140 -10.77 -17.16 -4.71
CA PRO A 140 -10.46 -16.77 -6.08
C PRO A 140 -11.56 -17.31 -7.00
N ASP A 141 -12.09 -16.49 -7.87
CA ASP A 141 -12.97 -16.96 -8.93
C ASP A 141 -12.14 -17.50 -10.12
N VAL A 142 -12.82 -18.15 -11.06
CA VAL A 142 -12.19 -18.75 -12.25
C VAL A 142 -11.49 -17.73 -13.17
N ARG A 143 -11.72 -16.44 -12.95
CA ARG A 143 -11.13 -15.33 -13.69
C ARG A 143 -9.97 -14.67 -12.92
N GLY A 144 -9.63 -15.20 -11.73
CA GLY A 144 -8.56 -14.67 -10.89
C GLY A 144 -8.99 -13.51 -9.97
N TYR A 145 -10.28 -13.18 -9.89
CA TYR A 145 -10.75 -12.21 -8.91
C TYR A 145 -10.71 -12.79 -7.50
N ILE A 146 -10.25 -11.99 -6.57
CA ILE A 146 -10.31 -12.29 -5.16
C ILE A 146 -11.57 -11.63 -4.59
N THR A 147 -12.56 -12.44 -4.20
CA THR A 147 -13.74 -11.97 -3.48
C THR A 147 -13.63 -12.33 -2.01
N ALA A 148 -13.70 -11.34 -1.14
CA ALA A 148 -13.88 -11.57 0.29
C ALA A 148 -15.35 -11.90 0.56
N LYS A 149 -15.64 -13.07 1.16
CA LYS A 149 -16.98 -13.36 1.65
C LYS A 149 -17.29 -12.40 2.80
N SER A 150 -18.24 -11.51 2.61
CA SER A 150 -18.89 -10.83 3.73
C SER A 150 -19.44 -11.90 4.67
N LYS A 151 -19.09 -11.86 5.96
CA LYS A 151 -19.87 -12.54 6.98
C LYS A 151 -21.22 -11.82 7.04
N THR A 152 -22.16 -12.24 6.22
CA THR A 152 -23.57 -11.98 6.53
C THR A 152 -23.81 -12.60 7.90
N ALA A 153 -24.08 -11.74 8.88
CA ALA A 153 -24.48 -12.19 10.19
C ALA A 153 -25.73 -13.06 9.99
N GLU A 154 -25.59 -14.36 10.15
CA GLU A 154 -26.73 -15.20 10.50
C GLU A 154 -27.18 -14.77 11.89
N ARG A 155 -28.26 -14.01 11.92
CA ARG A 155 -29.10 -13.80 13.09
C ARG A 155 -30.34 -14.64 12.96
#